data_c0b6b9efa341e56c7af8b8dd9c4df32d
#
_entry.id   c0b6b9efa341e56c7af8b8dd9c4df32d
#
_cell.length_a   1.000
_cell.length_b   1.000
_cell.length_c   1.000
_cell.angle_alpha   90.00
_cell.angle_beta   90.00
_cell.angle_gamma   90.00
#
_symmetry.space_group_name_H-M   'P 1'
#
loop_
_entity.id
_entity.type
_entity.pdbx_description
1 polymer ?
#
loop_
_entity_poly.entity_id
_entity_poly.type
_entity_poly.pdbx_seq_one_letter_code
_entity_poly.pdbx_strand_id
1 'polypeptide(L)'
;MTTFDYIIVGAGSAGCVLADKLSANGRHSVLLIEAGPSDRRFWVQTPIGYGATYTDPRVNWRFYSEAEAGLGNRKMYVPRGKVLGGSSSINALVYHRGQSSDYDDWKRAGNVGWDYNSILPFFECFENVVGSDQQSQNISGKLTITDVADQYHPIKSAFFAMSRDLQIPYKDRCQMMGEGVYPYYITTRHGRRCSSATAFLWPAKGRQNLEVMTDATVTKLIIRDGAAVGVELIQHSRSQTFSAQAEIILTAGAIGSPHILQLSGIGSGKLCQSHGIVTVCDQPNVGKHLQDHLGINYFHLANRPTLNNVLGSWPHLIIAGVNYIMRRKGPLSLGVNQLGGLVRATPDAPRLDTQLYINPITYSVTDGDTRRLTKPDRAPGFALSFNCINECIYRK
;
A
#
# COMPACT_ATOMS: atom_id res chain seq x y z
N MET A 1 -28.72 -17.13 11.09
CA MET A 1 -27.33 -16.66 10.80
C MET A 1 -27.12 -16.88 9.31
N THR A 2 -26.75 -15.83 8.57
CA THR A 2 -26.48 -15.97 7.14
C THR A 2 -25.16 -16.70 6.95
N THR A 3 -25.12 -17.64 6.02
CA THR A 3 -23.98 -18.55 5.82
C THR A 3 -23.43 -18.39 4.42
N PHE A 4 -22.10 -18.38 4.31
CA PHE A 4 -21.34 -18.33 3.06
C PHE A 4 -20.37 -19.50 3.01
N ASP A 5 -19.89 -19.85 1.83
CA ASP A 5 -18.79 -20.80 1.71
C ASP A 5 -17.49 -20.17 2.23
N TYR A 6 -17.19 -18.95 1.78
CA TYR A 6 -15.99 -18.21 2.19
C TYR A 6 -16.34 -16.85 2.79
N ILE A 7 -15.68 -16.51 3.89
CA ILE A 7 -15.70 -15.15 4.47
C ILE A 7 -14.28 -14.58 4.39
N ILE A 8 -14.12 -13.45 3.70
CA ILE A 8 -12.87 -12.74 3.57
C ILE A 8 -12.93 -11.48 4.43
N VAL A 9 -12.05 -11.37 5.41
CA VAL A 9 -11.99 -10.26 6.36
C VAL A 9 -10.91 -9.26 5.96
N GLY A 10 -11.31 -8.12 5.44
CA GLY A 10 -10.48 -7.05 4.91
C GLY A 10 -10.45 -7.03 3.38
N ALA A 11 -11.02 -5.99 2.77
CA ALA A 11 -10.98 -5.74 1.33
C ALA A 11 -9.73 -4.96 0.90
N GLY A 12 -8.58 -5.30 1.45
CA GLY A 12 -7.28 -4.78 1.05
C GLY A 12 -6.77 -5.40 -0.25
N SER A 13 -5.45 -5.31 -0.48
CA SER A 13 -4.80 -5.83 -1.70
C SER A 13 -5.09 -7.31 -1.91
N ALA A 14 -4.87 -8.14 -0.89
CA ALA A 14 -5.10 -9.59 -0.97
C ALA A 14 -6.59 -9.92 -1.02
N GLY A 15 -7.42 -9.30 -0.17
CA GLY A 15 -8.85 -9.60 -0.11
C GLY A 15 -9.60 -9.32 -1.40
N CYS A 16 -9.26 -8.25 -2.11
CA CYS A 16 -9.86 -7.96 -3.42
C CYS A 16 -9.52 -9.03 -4.48
N VAL A 17 -8.28 -9.52 -4.46
CA VAL A 17 -7.84 -10.62 -5.37
C VAL A 17 -8.58 -11.91 -5.05
N LEU A 18 -8.65 -12.27 -3.76
CA LEU A 18 -9.32 -13.49 -3.32
C LEU A 18 -10.82 -13.45 -3.62
N ALA A 19 -11.47 -12.31 -3.38
CA ALA A 19 -12.89 -12.13 -3.72
C ALA A 19 -13.15 -12.34 -5.22
N ASP A 20 -12.29 -11.77 -6.08
CA ASP A 20 -12.38 -11.98 -7.52
C ASP A 20 -12.17 -13.46 -7.91
N LYS A 21 -11.15 -14.11 -7.35
CA LYS A 21 -10.79 -15.49 -7.72
C LYS A 21 -11.79 -16.52 -7.20
N LEU A 22 -12.19 -16.44 -5.91
CA LEU A 22 -13.10 -17.41 -5.29
C LEU A 22 -14.53 -17.32 -5.85
N SER A 23 -14.96 -16.13 -6.27
CA SER A 23 -16.29 -15.96 -6.86
C SER A 23 -16.33 -16.19 -8.38
N ALA A 24 -15.19 -16.42 -9.04
CA ALA A 24 -15.09 -16.40 -10.51
C ALA A 24 -15.92 -17.50 -11.20
N ASN A 25 -16.00 -18.69 -10.60
CA ASN A 25 -16.68 -19.85 -11.21
C ASN A 25 -18.18 -19.95 -10.85
N GLY A 26 -18.70 -19.04 -10.03
CA GLY A 26 -20.11 -19.04 -9.57
C GLY A 26 -20.50 -20.14 -8.60
N ARG A 27 -19.57 -21.03 -8.19
CA ARG A 27 -19.86 -22.20 -7.35
C ARG A 27 -19.86 -21.91 -5.87
N HIS A 28 -19.13 -20.89 -5.44
CA HIS A 28 -18.96 -20.56 -4.03
C HIS A 28 -19.60 -19.22 -3.71
N SER A 29 -20.33 -19.16 -2.63
CA SER A 29 -20.82 -17.93 -2.03
C SER A 29 -19.70 -17.26 -1.23
N VAL A 30 -19.42 -16.01 -1.52
CA VAL A 30 -18.28 -15.26 -0.94
C VAL A 30 -18.79 -13.99 -0.28
N LEU A 31 -18.48 -13.79 1.01
CA LEU A 31 -18.67 -12.54 1.72
C LEU A 31 -17.32 -11.84 1.89
N LEU A 32 -17.17 -10.63 1.36
CA LEU A 32 -16.03 -9.76 1.59
C LEU A 32 -16.41 -8.62 2.52
N ILE A 33 -15.73 -8.52 3.67
CA ILE A 33 -16.01 -7.55 4.73
C ILE A 33 -14.90 -6.49 4.76
N GLU A 34 -15.28 -5.21 4.77
CA GLU A 34 -14.35 -4.09 4.90
C GLU A 34 -14.81 -3.11 5.99
N ALA A 35 -13.88 -2.72 6.84
CA ALA A 35 -14.15 -1.78 7.93
C ALA A 35 -14.39 -0.34 7.44
N GLY A 36 -13.85 0.01 6.29
CA GLY A 36 -13.98 1.33 5.69
C GLY A 36 -15.07 1.41 4.61
N PRO A 37 -15.26 2.61 4.07
CA PRO A 37 -16.24 2.87 3.02
C PRO A 37 -15.75 2.46 1.63
N SER A 38 -16.59 2.75 0.62
CA SER A 38 -16.22 2.65 -0.79
C SER A 38 -15.04 3.58 -1.15
N ASP A 39 -14.19 3.10 -2.06
CA ASP A 39 -13.06 3.84 -2.65
C ASP A 39 -13.46 4.88 -3.70
N ARG A 40 -14.77 4.99 -4.04
CA ARG A 40 -15.31 5.95 -5.01
C ARG A 40 -15.35 7.38 -4.46
N ARG A 41 -14.18 7.85 -3.98
CA ARG A 41 -13.97 9.21 -3.47
C ARG A 41 -12.97 9.93 -4.37
N PHE A 42 -13.17 11.22 -4.62
CA PHE A 42 -12.33 11.99 -5.55
C PHE A 42 -10.84 11.86 -5.23
N TRP A 43 -10.43 12.11 -3.98
CA TRP A 43 -9.03 12.07 -3.59
C TRP A 43 -8.44 10.64 -3.55
N VAL A 44 -9.25 9.63 -3.33
CA VAL A 44 -8.82 8.23 -3.42
C VAL A 44 -8.53 7.86 -4.88
N GLN A 45 -9.39 8.28 -5.82
CA GLN A 45 -9.25 7.97 -7.24
C GLN A 45 -8.20 8.84 -7.95
N THR A 46 -7.89 10.02 -7.40
CA THR A 46 -6.91 10.94 -7.98
C THR A 46 -5.50 10.54 -7.53
N PRO A 47 -4.55 10.30 -8.44
CA PRO A 47 -3.21 9.82 -8.09
C PRO A 47 -2.50 10.65 -7.02
N ILE A 48 -2.40 11.97 -7.19
CA ILE A 48 -1.78 12.86 -6.19
C ILE A 48 -2.56 12.93 -4.88
N GLY A 49 -3.82 12.50 -4.89
CA GLY A 49 -4.73 12.58 -3.74
C GLY A 49 -4.31 11.77 -2.52
N TYR A 50 -3.27 10.91 -2.64
CA TYR A 50 -2.72 10.22 -1.50
C TYR A 50 -2.24 11.17 -0.39
N GLY A 51 -1.76 12.38 -0.74
CA GLY A 51 -1.43 13.41 0.22
C GLY A 51 -2.64 13.84 1.08
N ALA A 52 -3.84 13.90 0.48
CA ALA A 52 -5.07 14.22 1.22
C ALA A 52 -5.59 13.02 2.03
N THR A 53 -5.46 11.79 1.50
CA THR A 53 -5.93 10.57 2.20
C THR A 53 -4.98 10.12 3.31
N TYR A 54 -3.75 10.62 3.32
CA TYR A 54 -2.72 10.28 4.31
C TYR A 54 -3.15 10.50 5.75
N THR A 55 -3.97 11.51 6.01
CA THR A 55 -4.49 11.85 7.35
C THR A 55 -6.01 11.82 7.45
N ASP A 56 -6.73 11.45 6.39
CA ASP A 56 -8.19 11.42 6.38
C ASP A 56 -8.73 10.22 7.18
N PRO A 57 -9.34 10.43 8.37
CA PRO A 57 -9.84 9.35 9.22
C PRO A 57 -10.97 8.53 8.58
N ARG A 58 -11.60 9.05 7.53
CA ARG A 58 -12.68 8.36 6.82
C ARG A 58 -12.18 7.19 5.99
N VAL A 59 -10.88 7.21 5.58
CA VAL A 59 -10.27 6.20 4.69
C VAL A 59 -8.92 5.67 5.20
N ASN A 60 -8.52 6.07 6.41
CA ASN A 60 -7.23 5.70 7.00
C ASN A 60 -7.39 5.41 8.49
N TRP A 61 -6.85 4.30 8.96
CA TRP A 61 -6.82 3.91 10.37
C TRP A 61 -6.02 4.87 11.24
N ARG A 62 -4.98 5.48 10.69
CA ARG A 62 -4.09 6.43 11.36
C ARG A 62 -3.48 5.88 12.64
N PHE A 63 -2.90 4.69 12.57
CA PHE A 63 -2.22 4.11 13.71
C PHE A 63 -0.99 4.92 14.13
N TYR A 64 -0.61 4.78 15.37
CA TYR A 64 0.63 5.29 15.95
C TYR A 64 1.31 4.17 16.72
N SER A 65 2.64 4.13 16.66
CA SER A 65 3.42 3.28 17.57
C SER A 65 3.35 3.83 18.99
N GLU A 66 3.75 3.00 19.96
CA GLU A 66 4.17 3.52 21.24
C GLU A 66 5.45 4.38 21.09
N ALA A 67 5.81 5.10 22.14
CA ALA A 67 7.02 5.91 22.15
C ALA A 67 8.26 5.01 22.08
N GLU A 68 9.13 5.26 21.10
CA GLU A 68 10.34 4.47 20.84
C GLU A 68 11.58 5.18 21.37
N ALA A 69 12.26 4.56 22.33
CA ALA A 69 13.46 5.13 22.94
C ALA A 69 14.57 5.40 21.90
N GLY A 70 14.76 4.50 20.93
CA GLY A 70 15.72 4.64 19.83
C GLY A 70 15.40 5.80 18.87
N LEU A 71 14.19 6.34 18.93
CA LEU A 71 13.73 7.49 18.14
C LEU A 71 13.54 8.75 19.01
N GLY A 72 14.20 8.84 20.15
CA GLY A 72 14.05 9.96 21.08
C GLY A 72 12.64 10.06 21.67
N ASN A 73 12.05 8.93 22.03
CA ASN A 73 10.71 8.78 22.58
C ASN A 73 9.58 9.31 21.68
N ARG A 74 9.82 9.36 20.37
CA ARG A 74 8.78 9.76 19.42
C ARG A 74 7.88 8.58 19.07
N LYS A 75 6.59 8.88 18.82
CA LYS A 75 5.62 7.94 18.25
C LYS A 75 5.68 8.02 16.72
N MET A 76 5.69 6.88 16.07
CA MET A 76 5.67 6.79 14.62
C MET A 76 4.23 6.73 14.10
N TYR A 77 3.92 7.57 13.14
CA TYR A 77 2.64 7.51 12.44
C TYR A 77 2.65 6.40 11.38
N VAL A 78 1.68 5.50 11.45
CA VAL A 78 1.58 4.32 10.60
C VAL A 78 0.25 4.35 9.83
N PRO A 79 0.20 5.01 8.64
CA PRO A 79 -1.00 5.05 7.83
C PRO A 79 -1.33 3.66 7.26
N ARG A 80 -2.59 3.26 7.38
CA ARG A 80 -3.12 2.02 6.77
C ARG A 80 -4.52 2.29 6.24
N GLY A 81 -4.79 1.82 5.02
CA GLY A 81 -6.08 2.05 4.37
C GLY A 81 -7.23 1.41 5.16
N LYS A 82 -8.30 2.19 5.35
CA LYS A 82 -9.60 1.80 5.88
C LYS A 82 -10.65 2.13 4.80
N VAL A 83 -10.64 1.35 3.73
CA VAL A 83 -11.41 1.62 2.51
C VAL A 83 -11.30 0.43 1.58
N LEU A 84 -12.25 0.22 0.67
CA LEU A 84 -12.12 -0.79 -0.38
C LEU A 84 -10.79 -0.62 -1.13
N GLY A 85 -10.04 -1.72 -1.31
CA GLY A 85 -8.68 -1.72 -1.83
C GLY A 85 -7.60 -1.52 -0.74
N GLY A 86 -7.99 -1.23 0.49
CA GLY A 86 -7.07 -1.05 1.62
C GLY A 86 -5.99 -0.01 1.35
N SER A 87 -4.75 -0.31 1.70
CA SER A 87 -3.62 0.61 1.50
C SER A 87 -3.28 0.84 0.02
N SER A 88 -3.67 -0.04 -0.93
CA SER A 88 -3.51 0.24 -2.36
C SER A 88 -4.36 1.43 -2.84
N SER A 89 -5.42 1.77 -2.09
CA SER A 89 -6.29 2.92 -2.36
C SER A 89 -5.78 4.24 -1.82
N ILE A 90 -4.76 4.23 -0.92
CA ILE A 90 -4.21 5.44 -0.29
C ILE A 90 -2.68 5.57 -0.38
N ASN A 91 -1.98 4.61 -0.97
CA ASN A 91 -0.53 4.63 -1.15
C ASN A 91 -0.06 5.66 -2.19
N ALA A 92 1.25 5.85 -2.30
CA ALA A 92 1.88 6.78 -3.22
C ALA A 92 2.04 6.22 -4.66
N LEU A 93 1.36 5.13 -5.02
CA LEU A 93 1.25 4.54 -6.37
C LEU A 93 2.50 3.88 -6.94
N VAL A 94 3.68 4.11 -6.38
CA VAL A 94 4.91 3.52 -6.89
C VAL A 94 4.77 2.01 -7.00
N TYR A 95 5.07 1.48 -8.18
CA TYR A 95 5.11 0.05 -8.42
C TYR A 95 6.56 -0.42 -8.52
N HIS A 96 6.90 -1.34 -7.65
CA HIS A 96 8.21 -1.96 -7.58
C HIS A 96 8.06 -3.40 -7.08
N ARG A 97 8.74 -4.35 -7.72
CA ARG A 97 8.83 -5.72 -7.21
C ARG A 97 9.95 -5.79 -6.17
N GLY A 98 9.81 -6.68 -5.19
CA GLY A 98 10.91 -7.05 -4.29
C GLY A 98 12.08 -7.65 -5.08
N GLN A 99 13.26 -7.64 -4.48
CA GLN A 99 14.42 -8.32 -5.06
C GLN A 99 14.21 -9.84 -5.02
N SER A 100 14.82 -10.58 -5.94
CA SER A 100 14.75 -12.06 -5.92
C SER A 100 15.20 -12.63 -4.58
N SER A 101 16.25 -12.03 -3.99
CA SER A 101 16.76 -12.42 -2.67
C SER A 101 15.73 -12.34 -1.55
N ASP A 102 14.78 -11.40 -1.59
CA ASP A 102 13.78 -11.23 -0.55
C ASP A 102 12.85 -12.46 -0.48
N TYR A 103 12.45 -12.96 -1.64
CA TYR A 103 11.61 -14.15 -1.75
C TYR A 103 12.38 -15.44 -1.48
N ASP A 104 13.64 -15.50 -1.91
CA ASP A 104 14.52 -16.64 -1.63
C ASP A 104 14.82 -16.75 -0.13
N ASP A 105 14.85 -15.61 0.60
CA ASP A 105 14.91 -15.58 2.06
C ASP A 105 13.67 -16.20 2.70
N TRP A 106 12.49 -15.93 2.15
CA TRP A 106 11.25 -16.58 2.63
C TRP A 106 11.31 -18.09 2.48
N LYS A 107 11.79 -18.59 1.32
CA LYS A 107 11.99 -20.05 1.13
C LYS A 107 13.00 -20.60 2.14
N ARG A 108 14.13 -19.91 2.35
CA ARG A 108 15.15 -20.34 3.34
C ARG A 108 14.60 -20.36 4.77
N ALA A 109 13.66 -19.50 5.07
CA ALA A 109 12.95 -19.49 6.35
C ALA A 109 11.91 -20.60 6.50
N GLY A 110 11.80 -21.53 5.52
CA GLY A 110 10.93 -22.70 5.55
C GLY A 110 9.64 -22.56 4.75
N ASN A 111 9.44 -21.45 4.04
CA ASN A 111 8.23 -21.23 3.23
C ASN A 111 8.44 -21.80 1.81
N VAL A 112 8.26 -23.11 1.64
CA VAL A 112 8.41 -23.79 0.34
C VAL A 112 7.41 -23.22 -0.66
N GLY A 113 7.89 -22.96 -1.90
CA GLY A 113 7.06 -22.36 -2.97
C GLY A 113 7.00 -20.84 -2.95
N TRP A 114 7.71 -20.17 -2.03
CA TRP A 114 7.78 -18.71 -1.94
C TRP A 114 9.09 -18.11 -2.44
N ASP A 115 9.96 -18.89 -3.10
CA ASP A 115 11.12 -18.35 -3.81
C ASP A 115 10.71 -17.56 -5.05
N TYR A 116 11.63 -16.71 -5.54
CA TYR A 116 11.36 -15.79 -6.64
C TYR A 116 10.83 -16.51 -7.90
N ASN A 117 11.44 -17.62 -8.29
CA ASN A 117 11.02 -18.34 -9.48
C ASN A 117 9.61 -18.92 -9.36
N SER A 118 9.22 -19.38 -8.15
CA SER A 118 7.89 -19.90 -7.87
C SER A 118 6.80 -18.81 -7.90
N ILE A 119 7.12 -17.57 -7.50
CA ILE A 119 6.14 -16.49 -7.44
C ILE A 119 6.10 -15.60 -8.68
N LEU A 120 7.17 -15.56 -9.47
CA LEU A 120 7.27 -14.73 -10.68
C LEU A 120 6.07 -14.90 -11.65
N PRO A 121 5.60 -16.13 -11.96
CA PRO A 121 4.44 -16.32 -12.83
C PRO A 121 3.14 -15.66 -12.30
N PHE A 122 3.00 -15.54 -10.97
CA PHE A 122 1.85 -14.83 -10.39
C PHE A 122 1.92 -13.33 -10.63
N PHE A 123 3.11 -12.70 -10.52
CA PHE A 123 3.29 -11.30 -10.90
C PHE A 123 2.93 -11.08 -12.38
N GLU A 124 3.48 -11.89 -13.26
CA GLU A 124 3.22 -11.81 -14.69
C GLU A 124 1.75 -12.03 -15.05
N CYS A 125 1.05 -12.88 -14.31
CA CYS A 125 -0.37 -13.14 -14.51
C CYS A 125 -1.27 -11.95 -14.20
N PHE A 126 -0.98 -11.17 -13.15
CA PHE A 126 -1.89 -10.09 -12.73
C PHE A 126 -1.48 -8.70 -13.22
N GLU A 127 -0.22 -8.51 -13.59
CA GLU A 127 0.31 -7.23 -14.07
C GLU A 127 -0.11 -6.96 -15.53
N ASN A 128 -0.57 -5.76 -15.78
CA ASN A 128 -0.76 -5.21 -17.12
C ASN A 128 0.10 -3.95 -17.25
N VAL A 129 1.29 -4.11 -17.80
CA VAL A 129 2.24 -3.01 -18.00
C VAL A 129 1.88 -2.26 -19.28
N VAL A 130 1.58 -0.98 -19.14
CA VAL A 130 1.26 -0.08 -20.26
C VAL A 130 2.47 0.84 -20.47
N GLY A 131 3.08 0.75 -21.65
CA GLY A 131 4.21 1.57 -22.06
C GLY A 131 3.85 3.05 -22.28
N SER A 132 4.86 3.86 -22.52
CA SER A 132 4.69 5.30 -22.85
C SER A 132 3.91 5.51 -24.17
N ASP A 133 3.97 4.53 -25.06
CA ASP A 133 3.19 4.46 -26.32
C ASP A 133 1.73 4.03 -26.11
N GLN A 134 1.31 3.82 -24.87
CA GLN A 134 0.00 3.31 -24.46
C GLN A 134 -0.29 1.87 -24.90
N GLN A 135 0.72 1.12 -25.36
CA GLN A 135 0.57 -0.29 -25.67
C GLN A 135 0.69 -1.14 -24.40
N SER A 136 -0.16 -2.13 -24.29
CA SER A 136 -0.18 -3.08 -23.18
C SER A 136 0.73 -4.28 -23.48
N GLN A 137 1.59 -4.62 -22.54
CA GLN A 137 2.44 -5.83 -22.64
C GLN A 137 1.70 -7.10 -22.24
N ASN A 138 0.71 -7.00 -21.35
CA ASN A 138 -0.14 -8.13 -20.95
C ASN A 138 -1.58 -7.67 -20.77
N ILE A 139 -2.40 -7.81 -21.79
CA ILE A 139 -3.80 -7.38 -21.81
C ILE A 139 -4.66 -8.16 -20.79
N SER A 140 -4.28 -9.39 -20.45
CA SER A 140 -5.01 -10.23 -19.50
C SER A 140 -4.80 -9.85 -18.05
N GLY A 141 -3.71 -9.15 -17.72
CA GLY A 141 -3.44 -8.65 -16.38
C GLY A 141 -4.43 -7.59 -15.94
N LYS A 142 -4.93 -7.70 -14.71
CA LYS A 142 -5.97 -6.80 -14.19
C LYS A 142 -5.40 -5.53 -13.53
N LEU A 143 -4.22 -5.61 -12.92
CA LEU A 143 -3.55 -4.48 -12.30
C LEU A 143 -2.78 -3.69 -13.36
N THR A 144 -3.29 -2.52 -13.71
CA THR A 144 -2.61 -1.66 -14.68
C THR A 144 -1.47 -0.88 -14.03
N ILE A 145 -0.30 -1.00 -14.63
CA ILE A 145 0.97 -0.38 -14.25
C ILE A 145 1.43 0.45 -15.44
N THR A 146 1.57 1.75 -15.24
CA THR A 146 1.78 2.68 -16.36
C THR A 146 3.20 3.27 -16.32
N ASP A 147 3.88 3.23 -17.47
CA ASP A 147 5.07 4.03 -17.72
C ASP A 147 4.65 5.48 -17.96
N VAL A 148 5.09 6.35 -17.10
CA VAL A 148 4.82 7.79 -17.16
C VAL A 148 6.11 8.62 -17.14
N ALA A 149 7.24 8.01 -17.45
CA ALA A 149 8.56 8.64 -17.41
C ALA A 149 8.61 9.96 -18.20
N ASP A 150 7.94 10.03 -19.36
CA ASP A 150 7.88 11.21 -20.19
C ASP A 150 7.06 12.36 -19.59
N GLN A 151 6.17 12.05 -18.63
CA GLN A 151 5.33 13.04 -17.95
C GLN A 151 5.96 13.54 -16.65
N TYR A 152 7.04 12.93 -16.19
CA TYR A 152 7.70 13.31 -14.95
C TYR A 152 8.43 14.66 -15.10
N HIS A 153 8.56 15.34 -13.96
CA HIS A 153 9.10 16.69 -13.88
C HIS A 153 10.51 16.75 -14.51
N PRO A 154 10.85 17.81 -15.29
CA PRO A 154 12.14 17.96 -15.97
C PRO A 154 13.37 17.92 -15.03
N ILE A 155 13.19 18.15 -13.73
CA ILE A 155 14.26 18.01 -12.73
C ILE A 155 14.95 16.63 -12.79
N LYS A 156 14.29 15.61 -13.34
CA LYS A 156 14.85 14.26 -13.51
C LYS A 156 16.21 14.26 -14.20
N SER A 157 16.43 15.17 -15.17
CA SER A 157 17.70 15.27 -15.88
C SER A 157 18.88 15.68 -14.98
N ALA A 158 18.62 16.51 -13.96
CA ALA A 158 19.64 16.89 -12.99
C ALA A 158 20.04 15.69 -12.11
N PHE A 159 19.09 14.84 -11.76
CA PHE A 159 19.37 13.63 -10.98
C PHE A 159 20.10 12.57 -11.80
N PHE A 160 19.82 12.44 -13.08
CA PHE A 160 20.61 11.57 -13.97
C PHE A 160 22.04 12.09 -14.15
N ALA A 161 22.24 13.41 -14.25
CA ALA A 161 23.56 13.99 -14.25
C ALA A 161 24.31 13.71 -12.93
N MET A 162 23.67 13.94 -11.80
CA MET A 162 24.21 13.62 -10.48
C MET A 162 24.60 12.13 -10.36
N SER A 163 23.72 11.22 -10.81
CA SER A 163 24.01 9.80 -10.78
C SER A 163 25.25 9.43 -11.58
N ARG A 164 25.44 10.05 -12.76
CA ARG A 164 26.63 9.88 -13.59
C ARG A 164 27.89 10.38 -12.87
N ASP A 165 27.82 11.56 -12.25
CA ASP A 165 28.95 12.15 -11.54
C ASP A 165 29.36 11.31 -10.31
N LEU A 166 28.39 10.68 -9.67
CA LEU A 166 28.58 9.80 -8.52
C LEU A 166 28.81 8.32 -8.90
N GLN A 167 28.89 8.02 -10.19
CA GLN A 167 29.03 6.65 -10.72
C GLN A 167 27.91 5.69 -10.26
N ILE A 168 26.71 6.21 -9.94
CA ILE A 168 25.55 5.42 -9.63
C ILE A 168 24.87 5.03 -10.96
N PRO A 169 24.56 3.75 -11.20
CA PRO A 169 23.82 3.34 -12.39
C PRO A 169 22.52 4.12 -12.54
N TYR A 170 22.14 4.49 -13.74
CA TYR A 170 20.86 5.13 -14.00
C TYR A 170 20.24 4.66 -15.31
N LYS A 171 18.91 4.75 -15.40
CA LYS A 171 18.14 4.49 -16.63
C LYS A 171 17.09 5.58 -16.79
N ASP A 172 16.84 5.96 -18.02
CA ASP A 172 15.85 7.01 -18.37
C ASP A 172 14.42 6.45 -18.51
N ARG A 173 14.28 5.12 -18.50
CA ARG A 173 12.98 4.42 -18.58
C ARG A 173 12.63 3.78 -17.26
N CYS A 174 11.33 3.62 -17.03
CA CYS A 174 10.80 2.97 -15.83
C CYS A 174 11.36 1.55 -15.65
N GLN A 175 11.66 1.20 -14.41
CA GLN A 175 12.11 -0.13 -14.01
C GLN A 175 11.23 -0.65 -12.88
N MET A 176 11.01 -1.97 -12.85
CA MET A 176 10.31 -2.65 -11.75
C MET A 176 11.26 -3.10 -10.64
N MET A 177 12.53 -3.26 -10.98
CA MET A 177 13.60 -3.68 -10.07
C MET A 177 14.96 -3.36 -10.69
N GLY A 178 16.00 -3.45 -9.89
CA GLY A 178 17.39 -3.31 -10.31
C GLY A 178 18.11 -2.19 -9.58
N GLU A 179 19.44 -2.21 -9.71
CA GLU A 179 20.33 -1.21 -9.11
C GLU A 179 20.29 0.10 -9.90
N GLY A 180 20.29 1.22 -9.17
CA GLY A 180 20.47 2.55 -9.74
C GLY A 180 19.25 3.48 -9.58
N VAL A 181 19.31 4.60 -10.31
CA VAL A 181 18.29 5.64 -10.34
C VAL A 181 17.50 5.58 -11.64
N TYR A 182 16.17 5.52 -11.54
CA TYR A 182 15.27 5.43 -12.69
C TYR A 182 13.89 6.01 -12.37
N PRO A 183 13.09 6.34 -13.40
CA PRO A 183 11.68 6.67 -13.23
C PRO A 183 10.91 5.46 -12.68
N TYR A 184 9.99 5.69 -11.74
CA TYR A 184 9.13 4.63 -11.24
C TYR A 184 7.92 4.41 -12.14
N TYR A 185 7.53 3.16 -12.30
CA TYR A 185 6.17 2.83 -12.72
C TYR A 185 5.16 3.25 -11.64
N ILE A 186 3.95 3.57 -12.06
CA ILE A 186 2.85 3.84 -11.14
C ILE A 186 1.61 2.99 -11.44
N THR A 187 0.87 2.63 -10.38
CA THR A 187 -0.38 1.89 -10.47
C THR A 187 -1.53 2.82 -10.84
N THR A 188 -1.62 3.13 -12.15
CA THR A 188 -2.68 3.99 -12.70
C THR A 188 -3.29 3.39 -13.97
N ARG A 189 -4.54 3.74 -14.25
CA ARG A 189 -5.27 3.43 -15.47
C ARG A 189 -5.97 4.69 -15.95
N HIS A 190 -5.63 5.15 -17.14
CA HIS A 190 -6.22 6.38 -17.74
C HIS A 190 -6.16 7.58 -16.79
N GLY A 191 -5.00 7.83 -16.15
CA GLY A 191 -4.79 8.94 -15.24
C GLY A 191 -5.55 8.87 -13.91
N ARG A 192 -6.11 7.71 -13.56
CA ARG A 192 -6.72 7.43 -12.25
C ARG A 192 -5.97 6.33 -11.54
N ARG A 193 -6.05 6.28 -10.21
CA ARG A 193 -5.50 5.18 -9.41
C ARG A 193 -6.08 3.84 -9.85
N CYS A 194 -5.23 2.86 -10.07
CA CYS A 194 -5.58 1.46 -10.24
C CYS A 194 -5.28 0.71 -8.95
N SER A 195 -6.14 0.86 -7.95
CA SER A 195 -6.04 0.09 -6.70
C SER A 195 -6.47 -1.36 -6.92
N SER A 196 -6.24 -2.23 -5.92
CA SER A 196 -6.75 -3.60 -5.97
C SER A 196 -8.28 -3.66 -6.05
N ALA A 197 -8.99 -2.70 -5.45
CA ALA A 197 -10.44 -2.59 -5.64
C ALA A 197 -10.78 -2.30 -7.11
N THR A 198 -10.08 -1.35 -7.75
CA THR A 198 -10.30 -1.01 -9.16
C THR A 198 -9.94 -2.16 -10.09
N ALA A 199 -8.84 -2.86 -9.79
CA ALA A 199 -8.32 -3.93 -10.65
C ALA A 199 -9.13 -5.23 -10.57
N PHE A 200 -9.52 -5.63 -9.37
CA PHE A 200 -10.09 -6.96 -9.12
C PHE A 200 -11.53 -6.91 -8.63
N LEU A 201 -11.85 -6.07 -7.64
CA LEU A 201 -13.16 -6.10 -6.98
C LEU A 201 -14.27 -5.50 -7.84
N TRP A 202 -14.06 -4.32 -8.44
CA TRP A 202 -15.09 -3.67 -9.24
C TRP A 202 -15.55 -4.51 -10.45
N PRO A 203 -14.65 -5.19 -11.19
CA PRO A 203 -15.08 -6.12 -12.26
C PRO A 203 -15.87 -7.34 -11.74
N ALA A 204 -15.64 -7.75 -10.50
CA ALA A 204 -16.31 -8.91 -9.89
C ALA A 204 -17.63 -8.55 -9.17
N LYS A 205 -17.84 -7.29 -8.80
CA LYS A 205 -18.94 -6.86 -7.91
C LYS A 205 -20.37 -7.18 -8.43
N GLY A 206 -20.53 -7.39 -9.72
CA GLY A 206 -21.83 -7.74 -10.31
C GLY A 206 -22.19 -9.23 -10.19
N ARG A 207 -21.31 -10.07 -9.66
CA ARG A 207 -21.55 -11.50 -9.52
C ARG A 207 -22.55 -11.76 -8.39
N GLN A 208 -23.53 -12.62 -8.65
CA GLN A 208 -24.60 -12.95 -7.68
C GLN A 208 -24.09 -13.70 -6.44
N ASN A 209 -22.97 -14.39 -6.55
CA ASN A 209 -22.32 -15.16 -5.51
C ASN A 209 -21.25 -14.37 -4.73
N LEU A 210 -21.10 -13.05 -4.96
CA LEU A 210 -20.19 -12.19 -4.22
C LEU A 210 -20.96 -11.06 -3.52
N GLU A 211 -20.96 -11.10 -2.20
CA GLU A 211 -21.44 -10.01 -1.36
C GLU A 211 -20.28 -9.16 -0.82
N VAL A 212 -20.39 -7.85 -0.91
CA VAL A 212 -19.37 -6.91 -0.41
C VAL A 212 -19.99 -5.99 0.63
N MET A 213 -19.54 -6.14 1.87
CA MET A 213 -20.00 -5.38 3.01
C MET A 213 -18.97 -4.33 3.40
N THR A 214 -19.36 -3.06 3.37
CA THR A 214 -18.51 -1.92 3.79
C THR A 214 -18.97 -1.33 5.11
N ASP A 215 -18.14 -0.51 5.74
CA ASP A 215 -18.41 0.10 7.04
C ASP A 215 -18.72 -0.94 8.13
N ALA A 216 -18.11 -2.13 7.99
CA ALA A 216 -18.32 -3.32 8.82
C ALA A 216 -17.00 -3.77 9.43
N THR A 217 -16.85 -3.57 10.72
CA THR A 217 -15.62 -3.90 11.46
C THR A 217 -15.76 -5.26 12.13
N VAL A 218 -15.00 -6.26 11.68
CA VAL A 218 -14.91 -7.56 12.35
C VAL A 218 -14.23 -7.37 13.70
N THR A 219 -14.90 -7.84 14.75
CA THR A 219 -14.42 -7.72 16.14
C THR A 219 -13.72 -8.98 16.61
N LYS A 220 -14.17 -10.15 16.18
CA LYS A 220 -13.53 -11.43 16.50
C LYS A 220 -13.98 -12.56 15.57
N LEU A 221 -13.25 -13.66 15.59
CA LEU A 221 -13.65 -14.94 15.02
C LEU A 221 -14.51 -15.70 16.02
N ILE A 222 -15.44 -16.47 15.50
CA ILE A 222 -16.20 -17.45 16.28
C ILE A 222 -15.51 -18.80 16.10
N ILE A 223 -14.99 -19.32 17.21
CA ILE A 223 -14.23 -20.57 17.20
C ILE A 223 -15.04 -21.61 17.96
N ARG A 224 -15.26 -22.79 17.35
CA ARG A 224 -15.92 -23.95 17.95
C ARG A 224 -15.09 -25.19 17.61
N ASP A 225 -14.83 -26.01 18.58
CA ASP A 225 -14.10 -27.27 18.44
C ASP A 225 -12.75 -27.11 17.70
N GLY A 226 -12.04 -26.02 17.98
CA GLY A 226 -10.75 -25.70 17.38
C GLY A 226 -10.80 -25.13 15.94
N ALA A 227 -11.99 -24.96 15.36
CA ALA A 227 -12.18 -24.40 14.02
C ALA A 227 -12.84 -23.01 14.04
N ALA A 228 -12.42 -22.12 13.18
CA ALA A 228 -13.09 -20.84 12.95
C ALA A 228 -14.33 -21.07 12.07
N VAL A 229 -15.51 -20.94 12.65
CA VAL A 229 -16.80 -21.23 11.99
C VAL A 229 -17.61 -19.99 11.61
N GLY A 230 -17.15 -18.79 12.02
CA GLY A 230 -17.86 -17.56 11.73
C GLY A 230 -17.09 -16.32 12.20
N VAL A 231 -17.68 -15.17 11.95
CA VAL A 231 -17.18 -13.86 12.39
C VAL A 231 -18.27 -13.09 13.10
N GLU A 232 -17.87 -12.31 14.09
CA GLU A 232 -18.69 -11.27 14.71
C GLU A 232 -18.18 -9.91 14.22
N LEU A 233 -19.08 -9.04 13.85
CA LEU A 233 -18.76 -7.71 13.35
C LEU A 233 -19.73 -6.65 13.88
N ILE A 234 -19.32 -5.40 13.82
CA ILE A 234 -20.17 -4.24 14.07
C ILE A 234 -20.32 -3.45 12.77
N GLN A 235 -21.56 -3.22 12.36
CA GLN A 235 -21.93 -2.35 11.25
C GLN A 235 -23.05 -1.41 11.70
N HIS A 236 -22.88 -0.10 11.49
CA HIS A 236 -23.85 0.92 11.91
C HIS A 236 -24.29 0.77 13.37
N SER A 237 -23.35 0.52 14.28
CA SER A 237 -23.55 0.28 15.72
C SER A 237 -24.40 -0.96 16.06
N ARG A 238 -24.60 -1.87 15.11
CA ARG A 238 -25.29 -3.14 15.31
C ARG A 238 -24.32 -4.30 15.22
N SER A 239 -24.37 -5.20 16.20
CA SER A 239 -23.62 -6.46 16.13
C SER A 239 -24.32 -7.42 15.18
N GLN A 240 -23.54 -8.06 14.33
CA GLN A 240 -24.00 -9.07 13.38
C GLN A 240 -23.04 -10.26 13.39
N THR A 241 -23.53 -11.42 13.01
CA THR A 241 -22.77 -12.66 12.99
C THR A 241 -23.02 -13.39 11.67
N PHE A 242 -21.94 -13.84 11.05
CA PHE A 242 -21.96 -14.62 9.81
C PHE A 242 -21.20 -15.93 10.00
N SER A 243 -21.65 -17.00 9.35
CA SER A 243 -21.00 -18.33 9.39
C SER A 243 -20.33 -18.64 8.07
N ALA A 244 -19.19 -19.34 8.14
CA ALA A 244 -18.51 -19.90 6.99
C ALA A 244 -18.64 -21.42 6.98
N GLN A 245 -18.90 -22.03 5.80
CA GLN A 245 -18.95 -23.48 5.64
C GLN A 245 -17.59 -24.06 5.27
N ALA A 246 -16.82 -23.34 4.42
CA ALA A 246 -15.52 -23.81 3.98
C ALA A 246 -14.39 -23.13 4.76
N GLU A 247 -14.27 -21.78 4.67
CA GLU A 247 -13.09 -21.12 5.24
C GLU A 247 -13.34 -19.64 5.57
N ILE A 248 -12.61 -19.15 6.60
CA ILE A 248 -12.49 -17.74 6.92
C ILE A 248 -11.07 -17.29 6.64
N ILE A 249 -10.90 -16.27 5.79
CA ILE A 249 -9.62 -15.81 5.31
C ILE A 249 -9.35 -14.41 5.86
N LEU A 250 -8.32 -14.28 6.70
CA LEU A 250 -7.90 -12.99 7.25
C LEU A 250 -6.96 -12.25 6.30
N THR A 251 -7.43 -11.14 5.77
CA THR A 251 -6.69 -10.22 4.89
C THR A 251 -6.74 -8.76 5.39
N ALA A 252 -6.87 -8.60 6.71
CA ALA A 252 -6.99 -7.30 7.37
C ALA A 252 -5.64 -6.55 7.54
N GLY A 253 -4.59 -7.04 6.88
CA GLY A 253 -3.25 -6.46 6.87
C GLY A 253 -2.40 -6.84 8.09
N ALA A 254 -1.16 -6.36 8.08
CA ALA A 254 -0.14 -6.74 9.07
C ALA A 254 -0.47 -6.35 10.51
N ILE A 255 -1.36 -5.36 10.72
CA ILE A 255 -1.83 -4.94 12.04
C ILE A 255 -3.20 -5.55 12.34
N GLY A 256 -4.15 -5.47 11.41
CA GLY A 256 -5.53 -5.91 11.64
C GLY A 256 -5.68 -7.41 11.81
N SER A 257 -5.00 -8.23 11.00
CA SER A 257 -5.11 -9.69 11.09
C SER A 257 -4.65 -10.25 12.44
N PRO A 258 -3.43 -9.94 12.93
CA PRO A 258 -3.02 -10.39 14.25
C PRO A 258 -3.87 -9.81 15.39
N HIS A 259 -4.38 -8.59 15.25
CA HIS A 259 -5.28 -7.99 16.23
C HIS A 259 -6.61 -8.78 16.35
N ILE A 260 -7.21 -9.15 15.21
CA ILE A 260 -8.43 -9.98 15.19
C ILE A 260 -8.16 -11.37 15.82
N LEU A 261 -6.99 -11.99 15.52
CA LEU A 261 -6.60 -13.25 16.15
C LEU A 261 -6.50 -13.12 17.66
N GLN A 262 -5.82 -12.10 18.17
CA GLN A 262 -5.69 -11.85 19.62
C GLN A 262 -7.04 -11.61 20.29
N LEU A 263 -7.92 -10.82 19.68
CA LEU A 263 -9.30 -10.60 20.17
C LEU A 263 -10.14 -11.88 20.18
N SER A 264 -9.73 -12.87 19.38
CA SER A 264 -10.38 -14.19 19.28
C SER A 264 -9.74 -15.24 20.20
N GLY A 265 -8.78 -14.85 21.04
CA GLY A 265 -8.08 -15.75 21.95
C GLY A 265 -6.93 -16.54 21.30
N ILE A 266 -6.50 -16.17 20.09
CA ILE A 266 -5.34 -16.76 19.40
C ILE A 266 -4.18 -15.77 19.47
N GLY A 267 -3.20 -16.02 20.34
CA GLY A 267 -2.08 -15.13 20.58
C GLY A 267 -1.35 -15.52 21.84
N SER A 268 -0.52 -14.61 22.38
CA SER A 268 0.12 -14.85 23.67
C SER A 268 -0.93 -15.01 24.76
N GLY A 269 -1.00 -16.19 25.40
CA GLY A 269 -1.96 -16.49 26.47
C GLY A 269 -1.88 -15.48 27.60
N LYS A 270 -0.68 -15.05 27.97
CA LYS A 270 -0.47 -13.99 28.98
C LYS A 270 -1.08 -12.66 28.55
N LEU A 271 -0.95 -12.27 27.28
CA LEU A 271 -1.55 -11.04 26.76
C LEU A 271 -3.08 -11.16 26.72
N CYS A 272 -3.62 -12.26 26.21
CA CYS A 272 -5.08 -12.51 26.20
C CYS A 272 -5.66 -12.38 27.60
N GLN A 273 -5.08 -13.07 28.58
CA GLN A 273 -5.53 -13.05 29.98
C GLN A 273 -5.48 -11.66 30.61
N SER A 274 -4.43 -10.85 30.32
CA SER A 274 -4.32 -9.48 30.85
C SER A 274 -5.44 -8.55 30.34
N HIS A 275 -6.10 -8.93 29.24
CA HIS A 275 -7.26 -8.21 28.66
C HIS A 275 -8.59 -8.93 28.91
N GLY A 276 -8.64 -9.97 29.76
CA GLY A 276 -9.85 -10.72 30.05
C GLY A 276 -10.35 -11.59 28.89
N ILE A 277 -9.47 -11.90 27.93
CA ILE A 277 -9.79 -12.73 26.77
C ILE A 277 -9.41 -14.18 27.09
N VAL A 278 -10.35 -15.10 26.90
CA VAL A 278 -10.09 -16.54 27.07
C VAL A 278 -9.10 -16.99 25.99
N THR A 279 -8.01 -17.61 26.41
CA THR A 279 -7.00 -18.16 25.49
C THR A 279 -7.55 -19.42 24.83
N VAL A 280 -7.74 -19.38 23.51
CA VAL A 280 -8.14 -20.52 22.68
C VAL A 280 -6.92 -21.27 22.18
N CYS A 281 -5.90 -20.53 21.75
CA CYS A 281 -4.64 -21.10 21.25
C CYS A 281 -3.49 -20.20 21.65
N ASP A 282 -2.55 -20.72 22.45
CA ASP A 282 -1.35 -19.94 22.83
C ASP A 282 -0.33 -19.92 21.69
N GLN A 283 -0.30 -18.81 21.00
CA GLN A 283 0.62 -18.52 19.89
C GLN A 283 1.39 -17.22 20.15
N PRO A 284 2.48 -17.26 20.89
CA PRO A 284 3.15 -16.07 21.40
C PRO A 284 3.73 -15.15 20.32
N ASN A 285 3.88 -15.64 19.09
CA ASN A 285 4.39 -14.85 17.97
C ASN A 285 3.31 -14.04 17.21
N VAL A 286 2.03 -14.29 17.46
CA VAL A 286 0.95 -13.50 16.85
C VAL A 286 1.02 -12.06 17.33
N GLY A 287 1.15 -11.13 16.40
CA GLY A 287 1.33 -9.70 16.67
C GLY A 287 2.74 -9.26 17.00
N LYS A 288 3.74 -10.15 16.87
CA LYS A 288 5.17 -9.84 17.01
C LYS A 288 5.87 -9.77 15.65
N HIS A 289 7.11 -9.32 15.67
CA HIS A 289 8.00 -9.29 14.52
C HIS A 289 7.49 -8.42 13.37
N LEU A 290 6.73 -7.35 13.68
CA LEU A 290 6.36 -6.37 12.66
C LEU A 290 7.61 -5.67 12.15
N GLN A 291 7.76 -5.66 10.82
CA GLN A 291 8.84 -4.96 10.12
C GLN A 291 8.25 -3.87 9.23
N ASP A 292 8.92 -2.74 9.15
CA ASP A 292 8.59 -1.68 8.20
C ASP A 292 9.87 -0.94 7.80
N HIS A 293 9.86 -0.25 6.67
CA HIS A 293 11.02 0.50 6.19
C HIS A 293 11.21 1.77 6.99
N LEU A 294 12.39 1.93 7.59
CA LEU A 294 12.77 3.21 8.20
C LEU A 294 13.19 4.18 7.10
N GLY A 295 12.51 5.31 7.01
CA GLY A 295 12.78 6.33 6.00
C GLY A 295 13.13 7.69 6.59
N ILE A 296 14.02 8.40 5.92
CA ILE A 296 14.42 9.77 6.22
C ILE A 296 14.19 10.64 5.00
N ASN A 297 13.62 11.83 5.19
CA ASN A 297 13.41 12.80 4.13
C ASN A 297 14.33 14.00 4.35
N TYR A 298 15.05 14.38 3.29
CA TYR A 298 15.81 15.62 3.22
C TYR A 298 15.14 16.58 2.24
N PHE A 299 14.86 17.79 2.70
CA PHE A 299 14.24 18.84 1.90
C PHE A 299 15.28 19.86 1.47
N HIS A 300 15.28 20.18 0.19
CA HIS A 300 16.22 21.11 -0.40
C HIS A 300 15.49 22.19 -1.20
N LEU A 301 16.03 23.42 -1.16
CA LEU A 301 15.61 24.45 -2.09
C LEU A 301 16.14 24.17 -3.48
N ALA A 302 15.40 24.55 -4.50
CA ALA A 302 15.80 24.45 -5.88
C ALA A 302 15.96 25.86 -6.50
N ASN A 303 16.92 26.00 -7.40
CA ASN A 303 17.11 27.23 -8.18
C ASN A 303 16.30 27.23 -9.51
N ARG A 304 15.45 26.23 -9.70
CA ARG A 304 14.56 26.08 -10.86
C ARG A 304 13.15 25.77 -10.37
N PRO A 305 12.12 26.11 -11.17
CA PRO A 305 10.74 25.76 -10.82
C PRO A 305 10.59 24.26 -10.54
N THR A 306 9.74 23.93 -9.56
CA THR A 306 9.38 22.56 -9.20
C THR A 306 7.84 22.43 -9.10
N LEU A 307 7.32 21.30 -8.64
CA LEU A 307 5.88 21.15 -8.41
C LEU A 307 5.37 22.10 -7.33
N ASN A 308 6.21 22.66 -6.48
CA ASN A 308 5.83 23.71 -5.52
C ASN A 308 5.21 24.91 -6.24
N ASN A 309 5.79 25.34 -7.36
CA ASN A 309 5.29 26.47 -8.13
C ASN A 309 3.92 26.21 -8.74
N VAL A 310 3.59 24.94 -9.02
CA VAL A 310 2.29 24.56 -9.57
C VAL A 310 1.28 24.30 -8.46
N LEU A 311 1.62 23.47 -7.50
CA LEU A 311 0.69 23.00 -6.46
C LEU A 311 0.60 23.96 -5.26
N GLY A 312 1.62 24.77 -5.02
CA GLY A 312 1.65 25.82 -4.01
C GLY A 312 1.01 27.15 -4.47
N SER A 313 0.75 27.28 -5.78
CA SER A 313 0.14 28.46 -6.40
C SER A 313 -1.31 28.17 -6.77
N TRP A 314 -2.24 28.91 -6.21
CA TRP A 314 -3.66 28.61 -6.38
C TRP A 314 -4.21 28.85 -7.82
N PRO A 315 -3.75 29.83 -8.64
CA PRO A 315 -4.12 29.88 -10.03
C PRO A 315 -3.63 28.66 -10.84
N HIS A 316 -2.38 28.24 -10.64
CA HIS A 316 -1.83 27.07 -11.30
C HIS A 316 -2.49 25.77 -10.85
N LEU A 317 -2.89 25.67 -9.58
CA LEU A 317 -3.64 24.52 -9.07
C LEU A 317 -5.01 24.39 -9.73
N ILE A 318 -5.71 25.50 -9.99
CA ILE A 318 -6.97 25.48 -10.74
C ILE A 318 -6.74 24.96 -12.15
N ILE A 319 -5.74 25.51 -12.86
CA ILE A 319 -5.40 25.06 -14.22
C ILE A 319 -5.07 23.56 -14.23
N ALA A 320 -4.26 23.10 -13.27
CA ALA A 320 -3.95 21.69 -13.11
C ALA A 320 -5.20 20.85 -12.83
N GLY A 321 -6.12 21.37 -12.00
CA GLY A 321 -7.40 20.74 -11.68
C GLY A 321 -8.31 20.62 -12.92
N VAL A 322 -8.48 21.68 -13.68
CA VAL A 322 -9.26 21.68 -14.93
C VAL A 322 -8.66 20.69 -15.93
N ASN A 323 -7.34 20.74 -16.14
CA ASN A 323 -6.65 19.80 -17.04
C ASN A 323 -6.85 18.33 -16.60
N TYR A 324 -6.77 18.08 -15.29
CA TYR A 324 -7.01 16.74 -14.77
C TYR A 324 -8.47 16.28 -14.95
N ILE A 325 -9.44 17.15 -14.67
CA ILE A 325 -10.87 16.82 -14.83
C ILE A 325 -11.20 16.52 -16.30
N MET A 326 -10.71 17.37 -17.21
CA MET A 326 -11.03 17.28 -18.64
C MET A 326 -10.24 16.19 -19.37
N ARG A 327 -8.96 16.02 -19.04
CA ARG A 327 -8.02 15.21 -19.84
C ARG A 327 -7.37 14.07 -19.07
N ARG A 328 -7.51 14.01 -17.73
CA ARG A 328 -6.82 13.04 -16.87
C ARG A 328 -5.28 13.07 -17.02
N LYS A 329 -4.73 14.25 -17.27
CA LYS A 329 -3.28 14.48 -17.47
C LYS A 329 -2.75 15.57 -16.53
N GLY A 330 -1.43 15.71 -16.50
CA GLY A 330 -0.73 16.72 -15.73
C GLY A 330 -0.42 16.28 -14.29
N PRO A 331 0.06 17.17 -13.42
CA PRO A 331 0.60 16.83 -12.11
C PRO A 331 -0.36 16.04 -11.21
N LEU A 332 -1.68 16.25 -11.34
CA LEU A 332 -2.66 15.55 -10.51
C LEU A 332 -2.87 14.08 -10.92
N SER A 333 -2.48 13.70 -12.15
CA SER A 333 -2.53 12.31 -12.63
C SER A 333 -1.29 11.49 -12.27
N LEU A 334 -0.33 12.07 -11.56
CA LEU A 334 0.94 11.47 -11.19
C LEU A 334 1.09 11.39 -9.67
N GLY A 335 1.95 10.49 -9.21
CA GLY A 335 2.48 10.54 -7.85
C GLY A 335 3.59 11.59 -7.73
N VAL A 336 3.94 11.97 -6.50
CA VAL A 336 5.10 12.84 -6.28
C VAL A 336 6.41 12.07 -6.26
N ASN A 337 6.39 10.76 -5.93
CA ASN A 337 7.56 9.89 -5.99
C ASN A 337 7.83 9.52 -7.45
N GLN A 338 8.57 10.35 -8.17
CA GLN A 338 8.72 10.23 -9.61
C GLN A 338 9.96 9.43 -10.01
N LEU A 339 11.05 9.63 -9.27
CA LEU A 339 12.34 8.97 -9.50
C LEU A 339 12.79 8.27 -8.23
N GLY A 340 13.67 7.34 -8.40
CA GLY A 340 14.33 6.65 -7.32
C GLY A 340 14.96 5.37 -7.80
N GLY A 341 15.01 4.37 -6.95
CA GLY A 341 15.56 3.06 -7.26
C GLY A 341 16.21 2.42 -6.06
N LEU A 342 17.00 1.40 -6.31
CA LEU A 342 17.71 0.65 -5.28
C LEU A 342 19.21 0.85 -5.44
N VAL A 343 19.88 1.12 -4.34
CA VAL A 343 21.34 1.25 -4.28
C VAL A 343 21.89 0.49 -3.08
N ARG A 344 23.21 0.29 -3.08
CA ARG A 344 23.93 -0.14 -1.90
C ARG A 344 24.31 1.06 -1.06
N ALA A 345 24.08 1.03 0.25
CA ALA A 345 24.52 2.07 1.17
C ALA A 345 26.05 2.18 1.21
N THR A 346 26.74 1.04 1.06
CA THR A 346 28.20 0.95 0.95
C THR A 346 28.58 0.05 -0.23
N PRO A 347 29.72 0.27 -0.90
CA PRO A 347 30.13 -0.54 -2.05
C PRO A 347 30.24 -2.04 -1.77
N ASP A 348 30.55 -2.41 -0.56
CA ASP A 348 30.70 -3.79 -0.08
C ASP A 348 29.40 -4.43 0.45
N ALA A 349 28.29 -3.71 0.46
CA ALA A 349 27.01 -4.26 0.85
C ALA A 349 26.65 -5.49 0.00
N PRO A 350 26.28 -6.64 0.61
CA PRO A 350 26.06 -7.90 -0.11
C PRO A 350 24.85 -7.85 -1.05
N ARG A 351 23.93 -6.93 -0.83
CA ARG A 351 22.72 -6.71 -1.63
C ARG A 351 22.34 -5.24 -1.65
N LEU A 352 21.38 -4.88 -2.51
CA LEU A 352 20.78 -3.55 -2.50
C LEU A 352 19.97 -3.41 -1.21
N ASP A 353 20.27 -2.40 -0.42
CA ASP A 353 19.75 -2.23 0.95
C ASP A 353 19.09 -0.87 1.19
N THR A 354 19.22 0.02 0.21
CA THR A 354 18.68 1.37 0.32
C THR A 354 17.80 1.70 -0.89
N GLN A 355 16.56 2.10 -0.61
CA GLN A 355 15.66 2.61 -1.62
C GLN A 355 15.65 4.13 -1.61
N LEU A 356 15.79 4.71 -2.78
CA LEU A 356 15.77 6.16 -3.02
C LEU A 356 14.39 6.59 -3.52
N TYR A 357 13.93 7.76 -3.05
CA TYR A 357 12.81 8.48 -3.66
C TYR A 357 13.21 9.93 -3.88
N ILE A 358 12.91 10.42 -5.07
CA ILE A 358 13.17 11.78 -5.51
C ILE A 358 11.84 12.43 -5.86
N ASN A 359 11.48 13.44 -5.10
CA ASN A 359 10.20 14.12 -5.19
C ASN A 359 10.43 15.58 -5.60
N PRO A 360 9.90 16.05 -6.74
CA PRO A 360 10.06 17.44 -7.17
C PRO A 360 9.13 18.40 -6.39
N ILE A 361 9.01 18.19 -5.09
CA ILE A 361 8.14 18.97 -4.20
C ILE A 361 8.68 18.94 -2.78
N THR A 362 8.48 20.04 -2.05
CA THR A 362 8.65 20.11 -0.60
C THR A 362 7.35 20.51 0.09
N TYR A 363 7.22 20.08 1.32
CA TYR A 363 6.10 20.40 2.20
C TYR A 363 6.59 20.32 3.64
N SER A 364 6.02 21.13 4.50
CA SER A 364 6.31 21.04 5.93
C SER A 364 5.45 19.94 6.56
N VAL A 365 5.99 19.27 7.57
CA VAL A 365 5.26 18.35 8.42
C VAL A 365 5.07 19.05 9.75
N THR A 366 3.81 19.25 10.18
CA THR A 366 3.54 19.84 11.48
C THR A 366 3.90 18.82 12.57
N ASP A 367 4.71 19.26 13.54
CA ASP A 367 4.95 18.49 14.77
C ASP A 367 3.68 18.44 15.62
N GLY A 368 3.40 17.30 16.23
CA GLY A 368 2.25 17.08 17.11
C GLY A 368 1.52 15.77 16.80
N ASP A 369 0.50 15.45 17.61
CA ASP A 369 -0.29 14.22 17.55
C ASP A 369 -1.04 14.00 16.21
N THR A 370 -1.06 14.98 15.34
CA THR A 370 -1.58 14.88 13.99
C THR A 370 -0.54 15.36 12.99
N ARG A 371 0.32 14.45 12.51
CA ARG A 371 1.18 14.73 11.35
C ARG A 371 0.28 15.08 10.16
N ARG A 372 0.14 16.33 9.87
CA ARG A 372 -0.52 16.80 8.65
C ARG A 372 0.55 17.15 7.64
N LEU A 373 0.43 16.63 6.44
CA LEU A 373 1.11 17.21 5.30
C LEU A 373 0.53 18.61 5.11
N THR A 374 1.38 19.61 5.26
CA THR A 374 0.97 20.99 5.00
C THR A 374 0.83 21.20 3.49
N LYS A 375 0.35 22.37 3.11
CA LYS A 375 0.40 22.79 1.71
C LYS A 375 1.86 22.76 1.23
N PRO A 376 2.09 22.50 -0.08
CA PRO A 376 3.42 22.64 -0.66
C PRO A 376 4.01 24.01 -0.33
N ASP A 377 5.32 24.04 -0.12
CA ASP A 377 6.04 25.28 0.12
C ASP A 377 5.92 26.19 -1.11
N ARG A 378 6.00 27.50 -0.91
CA ARG A 378 5.94 28.47 -2.02
C ARG A 378 7.24 28.52 -2.81
N ALA A 379 8.37 28.36 -2.13
CA ALA A 379 9.67 28.33 -2.76
C ALA A 379 9.86 27.03 -3.56
N PRO A 380 10.54 27.05 -4.71
CA PRO A 380 10.92 25.86 -5.42
C PRO A 380 11.74 24.94 -4.52
N GLY A 381 11.45 23.66 -4.53
CA GLY A 381 12.17 22.68 -3.71
C GLY A 381 11.94 21.25 -4.17
N PHE A 382 12.78 20.35 -3.68
CA PHE A 382 12.67 18.93 -3.90
C PHE A 382 13.01 18.16 -2.63
N ALA A 383 12.51 16.95 -2.52
CA ALA A 383 12.84 16.06 -1.41
C ALA A 383 13.59 14.83 -1.93
N LEU A 384 14.64 14.46 -1.18
CA LEU A 384 15.31 13.16 -1.27
C LEU A 384 14.89 12.33 -0.07
N SER A 385 14.41 11.13 -0.33
CA SER A 385 14.04 10.19 0.73
C SER A 385 14.87 8.92 0.58
N PHE A 386 15.36 8.43 1.70
CA PHE A 386 16.14 7.20 1.79
C PHE A 386 15.39 6.24 2.71
N ASN A 387 15.08 5.06 2.22
CA ASN A 387 14.48 4.00 3.00
C ASN A 387 15.48 2.85 3.12
N CYS A 388 15.79 2.46 4.35
CA CYS A 388 16.47 1.20 4.60
C CYS A 388 15.47 0.06 4.34
N ILE A 389 15.81 -0.85 3.41
CA ILE A 389 14.94 -1.96 3.00
C ILE A 389 15.40 -3.31 3.53
N ASN A 390 16.63 -3.39 4.07
CA ASN A 390 17.13 -4.56 4.78
C ASN A 390 16.89 -4.35 6.28
N GLU A 391 16.00 -5.15 6.81
CA GLU A 391 15.75 -5.43 8.24
C GLU A 391 16.07 -4.31 9.22
N CYS A 392 15.25 -3.29 9.27
CA CYS A 392 15.04 -2.60 10.54
C CYS A 392 14.20 -3.54 11.42
N ILE A 393 14.84 -4.52 12.06
CA ILE A 393 14.19 -5.37 13.03
C ILE A 393 13.83 -4.48 14.21
N TYR A 394 12.59 -4.14 14.36
CA TYR A 394 12.05 -3.69 15.65
C TYR A 394 12.13 -4.90 16.59
N ARG A 395 13.28 -5.06 17.26
CA ARG A 395 13.41 -6.04 18.33
C ARG A 395 12.58 -5.54 19.50
N LYS A 396 11.37 -6.07 19.66
CA LYS A 396 10.79 -6.40 20.96
C LYS A 396 9.70 -7.42 20.80
#